data_d4de3ca743e1df0192345107fed2fb6d
#
_entry.id   d4de3ca743e1df0192345107fed2fb6d
#
_cell.length_a   1.000
_cell.length_b   1.000
_cell.length_c   1.000
_cell.angle_alpha   90.00
_cell.angle_beta   90.00
_cell.angle_gamma   90.00
#
_symmetry.space_group_name_H-M   'P 1'
#
loop_
_entity.id
_entity.type
_entity.pdbx_description
1 polymer ?
#
loop_
_entity_poly.entity_id
_entity_poly.type
_entity_poly.pdbx_seq_one_letter_code
_entity_poly.pdbx_strand_id
1 'polypeptide(L)'
;MERLHKIYRKVINKIFTFIYSFSFKKLGHKSVLSVPFLVEGAKYISIGKKVYVRSNAWMSALSQENYKSNDVKLSIGESTYIGRNAHIVALKNIRIGKDVLIGDNVYIADNYHIFDRIDLPYKDQGIGFKSEVVVGDGTWVGENVCIISSKIGKQCIVGANSLVIDDVPDYTMVAGSPARIIKKF
;
A
#
# COMPACT_ATOMS: atom_id res chain seq x y z
N MET A 1 24.35 21.08 -10.26
CA MET A 1 22.90 20.99 -10.56
C MET A 1 22.27 19.82 -9.81
N GLU A 2 22.69 18.57 -9.99
CA GLU A 2 22.09 17.37 -9.34
C GLU A 2 22.08 17.45 -7.80
N ARG A 3 23.18 17.89 -7.18
CA ARG A 3 23.28 18.04 -5.70
C ARG A 3 22.29 19.05 -5.16
N LEU A 4 22.12 20.20 -5.82
CA LEU A 4 21.16 21.23 -5.45
C LEU A 4 19.71 20.72 -5.58
N HIS A 5 19.43 19.98 -6.66
CA HIS A 5 18.12 19.37 -6.85
C HIS A 5 17.78 18.32 -5.76
N LYS A 6 18.76 17.48 -5.38
CA LYS A 6 18.59 16.52 -4.27
C LYS A 6 18.31 17.23 -2.93
N ILE A 7 19.03 18.33 -2.64
CA ILE A 7 18.80 19.10 -1.41
C ILE A 7 17.42 19.74 -1.43
N TYR A 8 17.05 20.39 -2.51
CA TYR A 8 15.75 21.02 -2.71
C TYR A 8 14.60 20.01 -2.49
N ARG A 9 14.65 18.85 -3.14
CA ARG A 9 13.63 17.79 -2.95
C ARG A 9 13.58 17.30 -1.51
N LYS A 10 14.73 17.15 -0.85
CA LYS A 10 14.78 16.73 0.56
C LYS A 10 14.09 17.73 1.49
N VAL A 11 14.29 19.03 1.25
CA VAL A 11 13.65 20.10 2.03
C VAL A 11 12.13 20.11 1.81
N ILE A 12 11.70 20.12 0.54
CA ILE A 12 10.27 20.13 0.20
C ILE A 12 9.56 18.89 0.78
N ASN A 13 10.13 17.70 0.63
CA ASN A 13 9.51 16.49 1.17
C ASN A 13 9.36 16.55 2.70
N LYS A 14 10.32 17.15 3.42
CA LYS A 14 10.22 17.33 4.88
C LYS A 14 9.10 18.31 5.24
N ILE A 15 9.02 19.45 4.56
CA ILE A 15 7.97 20.47 4.80
C ILE A 15 6.60 19.84 4.51
N PHE A 16 6.44 19.19 3.37
CA PHE A 16 5.21 18.51 2.99
C PHE A 16 4.81 17.45 4.00
N THR A 17 5.76 16.57 4.40
CA THR A 17 5.52 15.54 5.40
C THR A 17 5.06 16.14 6.73
N PHE A 18 5.66 17.24 7.16
CA PHE A 18 5.26 17.94 8.39
C PHE A 18 3.83 18.48 8.28
N ILE A 19 3.50 19.19 7.20
CA ILE A 19 2.14 19.73 6.99
C ILE A 19 1.11 18.60 6.98
N TYR A 20 1.37 17.53 6.25
CA TYR A 20 0.45 16.40 6.14
C TYR A 20 0.35 15.55 7.42
N SER A 21 1.34 15.64 8.32
CA SER A 21 1.34 14.84 9.56
C SER A 21 0.09 15.07 10.43
N PHE A 22 -0.50 16.26 10.36
CA PHE A 22 -1.71 16.62 11.10
C PHE A 22 -3.00 15.99 10.54
N SER A 23 -2.96 15.52 9.32
CA SER A 23 -4.13 14.88 8.66
C SER A 23 -4.21 13.38 8.93
N PHE A 24 -3.08 12.72 9.21
CA PHE A 24 -3.04 11.29 9.43
C PHE A 24 -3.52 10.89 10.84
N LYS A 25 -4.09 9.70 10.98
CA LYS A 25 -4.35 9.11 12.31
C LYS A 25 -3.05 9.04 13.12
N LYS A 26 -1.95 8.67 12.45
CA LYS A 26 -0.59 8.67 12.99
C LYS A 26 0.42 8.76 11.86
N LEU A 27 1.42 9.61 12.01
CA LEU A 27 2.61 9.63 11.17
C LEU A 27 3.86 9.59 12.07
N GLY A 28 4.58 8.48 12.03
CA GLY A 28 5.74 8.24 12.88
C GLY A 28 6.91 9.15 12.55
N HIS A 29 7.71 9.48 13.54
CA HIS A 29 8.87 10.36 13.37
C HIS A 29 9.91 9.79 12.38
N LYS A 30 10.65 10.68 11.72
CA LYS A 30 11.61 10.36 10.65
C LYS A 30 11.01 9.69 9.42
N SER A 31 9.68 9.60 9.31
CA SER A 31 9.04 9.18 8.06
C SER A 31 9.02 10.31 7.05
N VAL A 32 9.04 9.97 5.76
CA VAL A 32 9.11 10.93 4.66
C VAL A 32 8.09 10.54 3.60
N LEU A 33 7.23 11.50 3.24
CA LEU A 33 6.32 11.41 2.09
C LEU A 33 6.90 12.27 0.97
N SER A 34 7.28 11.65 -0.15
CA SER A 34 7.89 12.38 -1.28
C SER A 34 6.81 12.92 -2.21
N VAL A 35 6.89 14.19 -2.52
CA VAL A 35 5.96 14.84 -3.46
C VAL A 35 6.32 14.54 -4.92
N PRO A 36 5.32 14.53 -5.84
CA PRO A 36 3.89 14.62 -5.53
C PRO A 36 3.38 13.35 -4.81
N PHE A 37 2.38 13.53 -3.93
CA PHE A 37 1.77 12.47 -3.15
C PHE A 37 0.27 12.76 -3.02
N LEU A 38 -0.56 11.77 -3.28
CA LEU A 38 -2.01 11.88 -3.15
C LEU A 38 -2.49 11.02 -1.98
N VAL A 39 -3.33 11.60 -1.13
CA VAL A 39 -3.93 10.87 -0.01
C VAL A 39 -5.39 11.24 0.17
N GLU A 40 -6.21 10.22 0.37
CA GLU A 40 -7.63 10.34 0.70
C GLU A 40 -7.92 9.58 1.98
N GLY A 41 -8.74 10.15 2.86
CA GLY A 41 -9.06 9.52 4.14
C GLY A 41 -7.86 9.37 5.08
N ALA A 42 -6.92 10.30 5.08
CA ALA A 42 -5.69 10.26 5.88
C ALA A 42 -5.95 9.99 7.38
N LYS A 43 -7.08 10.44 7.93
CA LYS A 43 -7.50 10.17 9.32
C LYS A 43 -7.70 8.68 9.65
N TYR A 44 -7.78 7.82 8.64
CA TYR A 44 -7.87 6.37 8.78
C TYR A 44 -6.57 5.65 8.42
N ILE A 45 -5.48 6.41 8.20
CA ILE A 45 -4.17 5.87 7.82
C ILE A 45 -3.18 6.08 8.97
N SER A 46 -2.50 4.99 9.36
CA SER A 46 -1.44 4.99 10.36
C SER A 46 -0.12 4.59 9.74
N ILE A 47 0.89 5.45 9.82
CA ILE A 47 2.24 5.22 9.31
C ILE A 47 3.22 5.16 10.46
N GLY A 48 4.03 4.11 10.50
CA GLY A 48 5.08 3.87 11.50
C GLY A 48 6.23 4.88 11.42
N LYS A 49 7.28 4.63 12.22
CA LYS A 49 8.50 5.45 12.21
C LYS A 49 9.38 5.08 11.02
N LYS A 50 10.21 6.02 10.54
CA LYS A 50 11.22 5.79 9.48
C LYS A 50 10.65 5.19 8.18
N VAL A 51 9.37 5.37 7.91
CA VAL A 51 8.77 4.93 6.65
C VAL A 51 9.14 5.90 5.55
N TYR A 52 9.50 5.38 4.39
CA TYR A 52 9.84 6.21 3.24
C TYR A 52 8.88 5.90 2.08
N VAL A 53 8.05 6.88 1.72
CA VAL A 53 7.13 6.78 0.58
C VAL A 53 7.67 7.64 -0.56
N ARG A 54 7.90 7.03 -1.71
CA ARG A 54 8.38 7.69 -2.92
C ARG A 54 7.27 8.51 -3.59
N SER A 55 7.68 9.34 -4.54
CA SER A 55 6.78 10.24 -5.27
C SER A 55 5.74 9.51 -6.12
N ASN A 56 4.65 10.21 -6.41
CA ASN A 56 3.48 9.75 -7.15
C ASN A 56 2.74 8.57 -6.48
N ALA A 57 2.99 8.30 -5.21
CA ALA A 57 2.17 7.33 -4.49
C ALA A 57 0.77 7.92 -4.24
N TRP A 58 -0.25 7.07 -4.38
CA TRP A 58 -1.61 7.35 -3.99
C TRP A 58 -2.06 6.37 -2.91
N MET A 59 -2.47 6.90 -1.76
CA MET A 59 -3.02 6.12 -0.65
C MET A 59 -4.44 6.59 -0.39
N SER A 60 -5.39 5.67 -0.48
CA SER A 60 -6.79 5.96 -0.20
C SER A 60 -7.34 5.03 0.89
N ALA A 61 -7.95 5.63 1.92
CA ALA A 61 -8.75 4.91 2.89
C ALA A 61 -10.22 5.29 2.67
N LEU A 62 -10.92 4.46 1.91
CA LEU A 62 -12.27 4.73 1.42
C LEU A 62 -13.27 4.85 2.58
N SER A 63 -14.19 5.82 2.46
CA SER A 63 -15.31 5.97 3.37
C SER A 63 -16.60 5.71 2.60
N GLN A 64 -17.22 4.56 2.85
CA GLN A 64 -18.52 4.21 2.28
C GLN A 64 -19.55 3.96 3.39
N GLU A 65 -20.83 4.17 3.11
CA GLU A 65 -21.89 4.06 4.11
C GLU A 65 -21.94 2.68 4.80
N ASN A 66 -21.78 1.61 4.02
CA ASN A 66 -21.81 0.24 4.53
C ASN A 66 -20.51 -0.18 5.25
N TYR A 67 -19.48 0.65 5.21
CA TYR A 67 -18.15 0.38 5.78
C TYR A 67 -17.64 1.54 6.65
N LYS A 68 -18.56 2.26 7.29
CA LYS A 68 -18.22 3.34 8.22
C LYS A 68 -17.53 2.72 9.44
N SER A 69 -16.30 3.15 9.69
CA SER A 69 -15.53 2.85 10.90
C SER A 69 -14.67 4.05 11.22
N ASN A 70 -14.43 4.27 12.50
CA ASN A 70 -13.43 5.23 12.98
C ASN A 70 -12.05 4.59 13.16
N ASP A 71 -11.91 3.33 12.78
CA ASP A 71 -10.69 2.55 12.92
C ASP A 71 -9.68 2.83 11.80
N VAL A 72 -8.45 2.43 12.03
CA VAL A 72 -7.38 2.47 11.03
C VAL A 72 -7.69 1.45 9.94
N LYS A 73 -7.81 1.91 8.70
CA LYS A 73 -8.04 1.07 7.51
C LYS A 73 -6.76 0.71 6.77
N LEU A 74 -5.75 1.59 6.84
CA LEU A 74 -4.43 1.33 6.28
C LEU A 74 -3.37 1.54 7.36
N SER A 75 -2.60 0.51 7.66
CA SER A 75 -1.46 0.61 8.56
C SER A 75 -0.16 0.19 7.86
N ILE A 76 0.90 0.97 8.08
CA ILE A 76 2.24 0.73 7.54
C ILE A 76 3.22 0.68 8.70
N GLY A 77 3.94 -0.43 8.81
CA GLY A 77 4.90 -0.68 9.87
C GLY A 77 6.18 0.14 9.75
N GLU A 78 6.96 0.14 10.83
CA GLU A 78 8.23 0.88 10.94
C GLU A 78 9.24 0.45 9.85
N SER A 79 10.08 1.39 9.41
CA SER A 79 11.20 1.18 8.47
C SER A 79 10.81 0.63 7.09
N THR A 80 9.54 0.66 6.75
CA THR A 80 9.05 0.20 5.45
C THR A 80 9.33 1.23 4.36
N TYR A 81 9.74 0.72 3.19
CA TYR A 81 9.98 1.50 1.98
C TYR A 81 8.91 1.22 0.94
N ILE A 82 8.31 2.26 0.39
CA ILE A 82 7.28 2.19 -0.65
C ILE A 82 7.78 2.94 -1.89
N GLY A 83 7.87 2.23 -3.00
CA GLY A 83 8.33 2.70 -4.29
C GLY A 83 7.46 3.80 -4.90
N ARG A 84 7.87 4.26 -6.07
CA ARG A 84 7.13 5.29 -6.85
C ARG A 84 5.86 4.70 -7.44
N ASN A 85 4.86 5.59 -7.65
CA ASN A 85 3.59 5.24 -8.28
C ASN A 85 2.85 4.09 -7.55
N ALA A 86 3.15 3.84 -6.28
CA ALA A 86 2.42 2.86 -5.50
C ALA A 86 0.96 3.32 -5.33
N HIS A 87 0.02 2.42 -5.54
CA HIS A 87 -1.41 2.69 -5.41
C HIS A 87 -2.00 1.74 -4.37
N ILE A 88 -2.37 2.27 -3.21
CA ILE A 88 -2.85 1.48 -2.07
C ILE A 88 -4.25 1.96 -1.69
N VAL A 89 -5.26 1.10 -1.87
CA VAL A 89 -6.68 1.44 -1.66
C VAL A 89 -7.29 0.53 -0.61
N ALA A 90 -7.54 1.06 0.58
CA ALA A 90 -8.12 0.35 1.71
C ALA A 90 -9.61 0.70 1.87
N LEU A 91 -10.47 -0.28 1.80
CA LEU A 91 -11.88 -0.16 2.16
C LEU A 91 -12.10 -0.51 3.64
N LYS A 92 -11.51 -1.61 4.11
CA LYS A 92 -11.60 -2.07 5.50
C LYS A 92 -10.27 -2.20 6.20
N ASN A 93 -9.35 -3.01 5.64
CA ASN A 93 -8.14 -3.35 6.39
C ASN A 93 -6.98 -3.80 5.49
N ILE A 94 -6.01 -2.92 5.32
CA ILE A 94 -4.71 -3.24 4.72
C ILE A 94 -3.63 -3.03 5.78
N ARG A 95 -2.84 -4.07 6.05
CA ARG A 95 -1.70 -4.04 6.95
C ARG A 95 -0.41 -4.36 6.21
N ILE A 96 0.50 -3.41 6.16
CA ILE A 96 1.87 -3.59 5.69
C ILE A 96 2.78 -3.62 6.91
N GLY A 97 3.55 -4.67 7.06
CA GLY A 97 4.43 -4.93 8.19
C GLY A 97 5.61 -3.98 8.30
N LYS A 98 6.56 -4.33 9.19
CA LYS A 98 7.82 -3.61 9.40
C LYS A 98 8.87 -4.09 8.41
N ASP A 99 9.83 -3.21 8.09
CA ASP A 99 10.98 -3.55 7.24
C ASP A 99 10.59 -4.14 5.87
N VAL A 100 9.39 -3.80 5.37
CA VAL A 100 8.90 -4.24 4.07
C VAL A 100 9.50 -3.38 2.97
N LEU A 101 9.95 -4.02 1.88
CA LEU A 101 10.41 -3.34 0.67
C LEU A 101 9.38 -3.51 -0.44
N ILE A 102 8.72 -2.42 -0.81
CA ILE A 102 7.76 -2.38 -1.94
C ILE A 102 8.41 -1.65 -3.11
N GLY A 103 8.45 -2.32 -4.27
CA GLY A 103 8.94 -1.78 -5.52
C GLY A 103 8.08 -0.65 -6.11
N ASP A 104 8.47 -0.18 -7.28
CA ASP A 104 7.71 0.84 -8.01
C ASP A 104 6.44 0.24 -8.66
N ASN A 105 5.40 1.05 -8.89
CA ASN A 105 4.16 0.70 -9.60
C ASN A 105 3.36 -0.46 -8.95
N VAL A 106 3.46 -0.65 -7.65
CA VAL A 106 2.72 -1.72 -6.95
C VAL A 106 1.30 -1.27 -6.64
N TYR A 107 0.33 -2.14 -6.93
CA TYR A 107 -1.07 -1.96 -6.58
C TYR A 107 -1.47 -2.89 -5.43
N ILE A 108 -2.10 -2.35 -4.39
CA ILE A 108 -2.58 -3.11 -3.22
C ILE A 108 -4.01 -2.70 -2.91
N ALA A 109 -4.96 -3.65 -2.91
CA ALA A 109 -6.35 -3.39 -2.60
C ALA A 109 -7.02 -4.54 -1.84
N ASP A 110 -7.87 -4.19 -0.87
CA ASP A 110 -8.78 -5.11 -0.17
C ASP A 110 -10.21 -5.06 -0.72
N ASN A 111 -10.37 -4.43 -1.86
CA ASN A 111 -11.66 -4.11 -2.47
C ASN A 111 -11.67 -4.37 -3.97
N TYR A 112 -12.88 -4.40 -4.53
CA TYR A 112 -13.14 -4.58 -5.95
C TYR A 112 -14.42 -3.83 -6.35
N HIS A 113 -14.58 -3.51 -7.63
CA HIS A 113 -15.88 -3.04 -8.14
C HIS A 113 -16.85 -4.21 -8.24
N ILE A 114 -18.06 -4.03 -7.70
CA ILE A 114 -19.12 -5.04 -7.80
C ILE A 114 -19.50 -5.19 -9.28
N PHE A 115 -19.67 -6.45 -9.72
CA PHE A 115 -19.92 -6.80 -11.13
C PHE A 115 -21.04 -7.86 -11.29
N ASP A 116 -21.93 -7.96 -10.30
CA ASP A 116 -22.95 -9.02 -10.24
C ASP A 116 -24.14 -8.75 -11.19
N ARG A 117 -24.33 -7.50 -11.59
CA ARG A 117 -25.44 -7.08 -12.45
C ARG A 117 -24.94 -6.69 -13.84
N ILE A 118 -25.45 -7.40 -14.87
CA ILE A 118 -25.12 -7.14 -16.29
C ILE A 118 -25.94 -5.97 -16.88
N ASP A 119 -27.02 -5.59 -16.23
CA ASP A 119 -27.94 -4.51 -16.65
C ASP A 119 -27.51 -3.13 -16.13
N LEU A 120 -26.48 -3.05 -15.29
CA LEU A 120 -25.92 -1.80 -14.77
C LEU A 120 -24.44 -1.65 -15.14
N PRO A 121 -24.00 -0.43 -15.49
CA PRO A 121 -22.58 -0.15 -15.61
C PRO A 121 -21.83 -0.47 -14.33
N TYR A 122 -20.64 -1.07 -14.43
CA TYR A 122 -19.85 -1.46 -13.24
C TYR A 122 -19.54 -0.31 -12.29
N LYS A 123 -19.33 0.90 -12.83
CA LYS A 123 -19.09 2.11 -12.02
C LYS A 123 -20.26 2.48 -11.09
N ASP A 124 -21.48 2.02 -11.42
CA ASP A 124 -22.71 2.34 -10.70
C ASP A 124 -23.13 1.22 -9.72
N GLN A 125 -22.38 0.09 -9.70
CA GLN A 125 -22.66 -1.04 -8.81
C GLN A 125 -22.00 -0.92 -7.44
N GLY A 126 -21.06 0.03 -7.29
CA GLY A 126 -20.35 0.27 -6.03
C GLY A 126 -19.08 -0.56 -5.85
N ILE A 127 -18.58 -0.58 -4.61
CA ILE A 127 -17.33 -1.25 -4.24
C ILE A 127 -17.63 -2.30 -3.17
N GLY A 128 -17.13 -3.51 -3.39
CA GLY A 128 -17.20 -4.64 -2.48
C GLY A 128 -15.89 -4.89 -1.74
N PHE A 129 -16.00 -5.57 -0.59
CA PHE A 129 -14.86 -6.08 0.18
C PHE A 129 -14.82 -7.61 0.06
N LYS A 130 -13.67 -8.18 -0.24
CA LYS A 130 -13.47 -9.63 -0.30
C LYS A 130 -12.77 -10.15 0.96
N SER A 131 -11.57 -9.69 1.21
CA SER A 131 -10.79 -10.02 2.42
C SER A 131 -9.75 -8.94 2.71
N GLU A 132 -9.24 -8.91 3.93
CA GLU A 132 -8.13 -8.03 4.29
C GLU A 132 -6.86 -8.34 3.50
N VAL A 133 -6.00 -7.34 3.32
CA VAL A 133 -4.65 -7.54 2.80
C VAL A 133 -3.64 -7.43 3.94
N VAL A 134 -2.73 -8.40 4.00
CA VAL A 134 -1.59 -8.37 4.90
C VAL A 134 -0.31 -8.56 4.08
N VAL A 135 0.69 -7.73 4.33
CA VAL A 135 2.06 -7.94 3.86
C VAL A 135 2.93 -8.06 5.11
N GLY A 136 3.42 -9.26 5.38
CA GLY A 136 4.18 -9.59 6.58
C GLY A 136 5.55 -8.90 6.65
N ASP A 137 6.11 -8.84 7.86
CA ASP A 137 7.38 -8.18 8.16
C ASP A 137 8.52 -8.70 7.28
N GLY A 138 9.41 -7.81 6.83
CA GLY A 138 10.61 -8.14 6.06
C GLY A 138 10.34 -8.65 4.64
N THR A 139 9.12 -8.60 4.15
CA THR A 139 8.76 -9.08 2.81
C THR A 139 9.23 -8.10 1.73
N TRP A 140 9.72 -8.65 0.63
CA TRP A 140 10.05 -7.90 -0.57
C TRP A 140 9.00 -8.12 -1.66
N VAL A 141 8.38 -7.03 -2.10
CA VAL A 141 7.43 -6.98 -3.21
C VAL A 141 8.12 -6.31 -4.40
N GLY A 142 8.26 -7.05 -5.50
CA GLY A 142 8.87 -6.57 -6.74
C GLY A 142 8.06 -5.45 -7.42
N GLU A 143 8.61 -4.92 -8.51
CA GLU A 143 7.94 -3.88 -9.31
C GLU A 143 6.72 -4.43 -10.06
N ASN A 144 5.73 -3.56 -10.32
CA ASN A 144 4.51 -3.86 -11.07
C ASN A 144 3.69 -5.02 -10.47
N VAL A 145 3.80 -5.28 -9.18
CA VAL A 145 3.02 -6.32 -8.51
C VAL A 145 1.63 -5.82 -8.18
N CYS A 146 0.65 -6.71 -8.36
CA CYS A 146 -0.74 -6.52 -7.94
C CYS A 146 -1.04 -7.46 -6.77
N ILE A 147 -1.49 -6.91 -5.62
CA ILE A 147 -1.91 -7.67 -4.44
C ILE A 147 -3.38 -7.35 -4.17
N ILE A 148 -4.24 -8.35 -4.31
CA ILE A 148 -5.69 -8.15 -4.15
C ILE A 148 -6.23 -9.14 -3.13
N SER A 149 -6.77 -8.61 -2.02
CA SER A 149 -7.53 -9.40 -1.04
C SER A 149 -6.81 -10.68 -0.59
N SER A 150 -5.49 -10.61 -0.33
CA SER A 150 -4.64 -11.76 0.03
C SER A 150 -3.68 -11.43 1.16
N LYS A 151 -3.24 -12.46 1.88
CA LYS A 151 -2.27 -12.34 2.96
C LYS A 151 -0.93 -12.92 2.52
N ILE A 152 0.10 -12.09 2.56
CA ILE A 152 1.48 -12.50 2.32
C ILE A 152 2.18 -12.58 3.67
N GLY A 153 2.76 -13.72 3.96
CA GLY A 153 3.50 -13.98 5.19
C GLY A 153 4.74 -13.12 5.35
N LYS A 154 5.47 -13.33 6.44
CA LYS A 154 6.74 -12.63 6.72
C LYS A 154 7.89 -13.19 5.89
N GLN A 155 8.90 -12.34 5.62
CA GLN A 155 10.13 -12.73 4.90
C GLN A 155 9.83 -13.43 3.56
N CYS A 156 8.76 -12.99 2.86
CA CYS A 156 8.41 -13.48 1.54
C CYS A 156 9.09 -12.66 0.44
N ILE A 157 9.14 -13.22 -0.76
CA ILE A 157 9.53 -12.52 -1.99
C ILE A 157 8.40 -12.66 -2.99
N VAL A 158 7.89 -11.53 -3.49
CA VAL A 158 6.95 -11.51 -4.62
C VAL A 158 7.70 -11.00 -5.84
N GLY A 159 7.87 -11.86 -6.84
CA GLY A 159 8.54 -11.51 -8.09
C GLY A 159 7.83 -10.38 -8.84
N ALA A 160 8.59 -9.59 -9.59
CA ALA A 160 8.03 -8.49 -10.39
C ALA A 160 6.95 -8.98 -11.38
N ASN A 161 6.01 -8.10 -11.74
CA ASN A 161 4.89 -8.38 -12.65
C ASN A 161 3.95 -9.52 -12.19
N SER A 162 3.87 -9.77 -10.87
CA SER A 162 3.02 -10.82 -10.33
C SER A 162 1.63 -10.32 -9.94
N LEU A 163 0.63 -11.20 -10.06
CA LEU A 163 -0.72 -11.01 -9.53
C LEU A 163 -0.93 -11.97 -8.34
N VAL A 164 -0.97 -11.41 -7.12
CA VAL A 164 -1.21 -12.17 -5.89
C VAL A 164 -2.68 -12.04 -5.51
N ILE A 165 -3.41 -13.13 -5.58
CA ILE A 165 -4.84 -13.26 -5.25
C ILE A 165 -5.12 -14.38 -4.26
N ASP A 166 -4.10 -15.17 -3.94
CA ASP A 166 -4.11 -16.26 -2.96
C ASP A 166 -3.14 -15.95 -1.81
N ASP A 167 -3.39 -16.52 -0.64
CA ASP A 167 -2.52 -16.34 0.51
C ASP A 167 -1.15 -17.01 0.29
N VAL A 168 -0.09 -16.33 0.73
CA VAL A 168 1.30 -16.77 0.62
C VAL A 168 1.84 -17.08 2.02
N PRO A 169 2.27 -18.32 2.29
CA PRO A 169 2.87 -18.68 3.59
C PRO A 169 4.17 -17.92 3.87
N ASP A 170 4.55 -17.84 5.15
CA ASP A 170 5.84 -17.30 5.57
C ASP A 170 7.02 -17.93 4.79
N TYR A 171 8.09 -17.18 4.63
CA TYR A 171 9.37 -17.64 4.03
C TYR A 171 9.21 -18.25 2.63
N THR A 172 8.34 -17.67 1.82
CA THR A 172 8.00 -18.20 0.50
C THR A 172 8.28 -17.18 -0.60
N MET A 173 8.84 -17.64 -1.71
CA MET A 173 8.94 -16.89 -2.95
C MET A 173 7.81 -17.28 -3.89
N VAL A 174 7.08 -16.27 -4.38
CA VAL A 174 6.02 -16.44 -5.39
C VAL A 174 6.28 -15.55 -6.60
N ALA A 175 5.85 -15.97 -7.78
CA ALA A 175 5.89 -15.15 -8.99
C ALA A 175 4.83 -15.62 -10.00
N GLY A 176 4.51 -14.75 -10.97
CA GLY A 176 3.59 -15.03 -12.08
C GLY A 176 2.21 -14.38 -11.95
N SER A 177 1.37 -14.55 -12.95
CA SER A 177 0.00 -14.02 -13.02
C SER A 177 -0.98 -15.12 -13.46
N PRO A 178 -1.73 -15.73 -12.51
CA PRO A 178 -1.65 -15.57 -11.06
C PRO A 178 -0.34 -16.10 -10.47
N ALA A 179 0.07 -15.54 -9.33
CA ALA A 179 1.31 -15.91 -8.66
C ALA A 179 1.27 -17.36 -8.16
N ARG A 180 2.40 -18.07 -8.30
CA ARG A 180 2.57 -19.44 -7.81
C ARG A 180 3.84 -19.54 -6.99
N ILE A 181 3.89 -20.51 -6.08
CA ILE A 181 5.06 -20.75 -5.25
C ILE A 181 6.23 -21.21 -6.15
N ILE A 182 7.34 -20.49 -6.06
CA ILE A 182 8.59 -20.80 -6.75
C ILE A 182 9.53 -21.54 -5.81
N LYS A 183 9.57 -21.09 -4.54
CA LYS A 183 10.51 -21.63 -3.54
C LYS A 183 9.98 -21.38 -2.12
N LYS A 184 10.32 -22.26 -1.19
CA LYS A 184 10.25 -22.06 0.26
C LYS A 184 11.66 -21.99 0.83
N PHE A 185 11.92 -21.03 1.74
CA PHE A 185 13.24 -20.81 2.35
C PHE A 185 13.39 -21.61 3.65
#